data_f7c2e1c7b0264606817f1769c7e1ce85
#
_entry.id   f7c2e1c7b0264606817f1769c7e1ce85
#
_cell.length_a   1.000
_cell.length_b   1.000
_cell.length_c   1.000
_cell.angle_alpha   90.00
_cell.angle_beta   90.00
_cell.angle_gamma   90.00
#
_symmetry.space_group_name_H-M   'P 1'
#
loop_
_entity.id
_entity.type
_entity.pdbx_description
1 polymer ?
#
loop_
_entity_poly.entity_id
_entity_poly.type
_entity_poly.pdbx_seq_one_letter_code
_entity_poly.pdbx_strand_id
1 'polypeptide(L)'
;MGANKVWILNVGDLKPAEKEIEYFADLAKNVWSTSNTEISSIYEQNAKRDFNMNETDAKEYADIMDKYYEIANAKRPEFLRTGDFSMTAYGDEGERYINEYKDICARAEKLYEKLPTDKQASFFEIALYPIRTATNMAIDYVQTDRANLYVSQNRGAAANKYAEEADNAVKQINTDMAYYNSMLDGKWNNIMNNNPSKLQGCDAHITTELNASKVSSLDYTELAVMTDSQTNYSDNPTMTVSTYDTYDKFIDVINKGYGGLDYEITSDSNALVFDKTSGKSYGSDRVHISVDKSKAADGVSNATVTVEQKIGDNVVDTKQIAVTIENPTEQISEKT
;
A
#
# COMPACT_ATOMS: atom_id res chain seq x y z
N MET A 1 -24.90 10.87 22.28
CA MET A 1 -26.10 11.28 21.53
C MET A 1 -27.43 11.07 22.28
N GLY A 2 -27.54 10.53 23.46
CA GLY A 2 -28.73 10.48 24.30
C GLY A 2 -29.88 9.56 23.85
N ALA A 3 -29.72 8.80 22.77
CA ALA A 3 -30.69 7.77 22.38
C ALA A 3 -30.63 6.61 23.37
N ASN A 4 -31.74 6.35 24.08
CA ASN A 4 -31.79 5.37 25.17
C ASN A 4 -33.03 4.46 25.18
N LYS A 5 -33.84 4.51 24.11
CA LYS A 5 -35.08 3.76 24.02
C LYS A 5 -35.08 2.74 22.88
N VAL A 6 -34.68 3.18 21.71
CA VAL A 6 -34.68 2.34 20.50
C VAL A 6 -33.42 2.63 19.69
N TRP A 7 -32.71 1.57 19.34
CA TRP A 7 -31.60 1.59 18.41
C TRP A 7 -31.96 0.72 17.21
N ILE A 8 -31.73 1.23 16.02
CA ILE A 8 -31.99 0.51 14.77
C ILE A 8 -30.70 0.47 13.98
N LEU A 9 -30.29 -0.73 13.60
CA LEU A 9 -29.17 -0.96 12.71
C LEU A 9 -29.72 -1.43 11.37
N ASN A 10 -29.46 -0.67 10.32
CA ASN A 10 -29.74 -1.11 8.97
C ASN A 10 -28.50 -1.84 8.45
N VAL A 11 -28.64 -3.12 8.19
CA VAL A 11 -27.62 -3.97 7.58
C VAL A 11 -28.15 -4.46 6.24
N GLY A 12 -27.31 -4.63 5.26
CA GLY A 12 -27.67 -5.30 4.03
C GLY A 12 -27.84 -6.80 4.29
N ASP A 13 -26.84 -7.59 3.93
CA ASP A 13 -26.75 -8.98 4.33
C ASP A 13 -26.12 -9.11 5.72
N LEU A 14 -26.49 -10.18 6.45
CA LEU A 14 -25.90 -10.45 7.77
C LEU A 14 -24.44 -10.89 7.65
N LYS A 15 -24.12 -11.57 6.57
CA LYS A 15 -22.76 -11.97 6.23
C LYS A 15 -22.12 -10.97 5.25
N PRO A 16 -20.87 -10.59 5.49
CA PRO A 16 -19.94 -10.99 6.57
C PRO A 16 -19.93 -10.03 7.78
N ALA A 17 -21.02 -9.34 8.09
CA ALA A 17 -21.08 -8.28 9.10
C ALA A 17 -21.44 -8.77 10.51
N GLU A 18 -21.24 -10.04 10.83
CA GLU A 18 -21.66 -10.62 12.11
C GLU A 18 -21.01 -9.96 13.31
N LYS A 19 -19.75 -9.59 13.22
CA LYS A 19 -18.99 -9.01 14.34
C LYS A 19 -19.41 -7.59 14.64
N GLU A 20 -19.65 -6.81 13.62
CA GLU A 20 -20.14 -5.44 13.74
C GLU A 20 -21.58 -5.43 14.30
N ILE A 21 -22.41 -6.37 13.87
CA ILE A 21 -23.79 -6.56 14.38
C ILE A 21 -23.76 -6.99 15.84
N GLU A 22 -22.90 -7.95 16.21
CA GLU A 22 -22.70 -8.40 17.59
C GLU A 22 -22.27 -7.23 18.48
N TYR A 23 -21.23 -6.48 18.07
CA TYR A 23 -20.77 -5.31 18.83
C TYR A 23 -21.85 -4.25 19.00
N PHE A 24 -22.62 -3.95 17.96
CA PHE A 24 -23.74 -3.02 18.02
C PHE A 24 -24.80 -3.50 19.02
N ALA A 25 -25.14 -4.79 18.99
CA ALA A 25 -26.14 -5.37 19.89
C ALA A 25 -25.67 -5.35 21.36
N ASP A 26 -24.40 -5.67 21.63
CA ASP A 26 -23.80 -5.62 22.95
C ASP A 26 -23.72 -4.18 23.50
N LEU A 27 -23.36 -3.23 22.63
CA LEU A 27 -23.37 -1.81 22.99
C LEU A 27 -24.80 -1.33 23.30
N ALA A 28 -25.78 -1.74 22.53
CA ALA A 28 -27.19 -1.38 22.77
C ALA A 28 -27.73 -1.99 24.08
N LYS A 29 -27.29 -3.20 24.43
CA LYS A 29 -27.68 -3.89 25.68
C LYS A 29 -27.09 -3.25 26.92
N ASN A 30 -25.82 -2.86 26.86
CA ASN A 30 -25.11 -2.27 28.01
C ASN A 30 -24.07 -1.22 27.57
N VAL A 31 -24.57 -0.04 27.21
CA VAL A 31 -23.74 1.05 26.69
C VAL A 31 -22.58 1.44 27.60
N TRP A 32 -22.80 1.43 28.92
CA TRP A 32 -21.78 1.90 29.88
C TRP A 32 -20.61 0.94 30.02
N SER A 33 -20.84 -0.35 30.05
CA SER A 33 -19.74 -1.32 30.14
C SER A 33 -19.04 -1.48 28.78
N THR A 34 -19.82 -1.57 27.69
CA THR A 34 -19.27 -1.81 26.36
C THR A 34 -18.51 -0.59 25.82
N SER A 35 -19.02 0.62 26.03
CA SER A 35 -18.36 1.85 25.56
C SER A 35 -17.04 2.17 26.30
N ASN A 36 -16.83 1.59 27.45
CA ASN A 36 -15.57 1.74 28.22
C ASN A 36 -14.59 0.58 28.00
N THR A 37 -14.94 -0.38 27.15
CA THR A 37 -14.05 -1.49 26.78
C THR A 37 -13.23 -1.08 25.55
N GLU A 38 -11.92 -1.25 25.65
CA GLU A 38 -11.03 -1.04 24.51
C GLU A 38 -11.41 -1.98 23.37
N ILE A 39 -11.51 -1.47 22.16
CA ILE A 39 -11.91 -2.24 20.97
C ILE A 39 -10.99 -3.44 20.75
N SER A 40 -9.68 -3.26 20.91
CA SER A 40 -8.71 -4.36 20.82
C SER A 40 -9.04 -5.52 21.77
N SER A 41 -9.49 -5.23 23.00
CA SER A 41 -9.93 -6.27 23.95
C SER A 41 -11.15 -7.06 23.45
N ILE A 42 -12.04 -6.41 22.69
CA ILE A 42 -13.21 -7.08 22.10
C ILE A 42 -12.75 -8.02 20.99
N TYR A 43 -11.83 -7.57 20.12
CA TYR A 43 -11.24 -8.42 19.10
C TYR A 43 -10.48 -9.61 19.68
N GLU A 44 -9.69 -9.41 20.74
CA GLU A 44 -9.03 -10.53 21.43
C GLU A 44 -10.03 -11.55 22.00
N GLN A 45 -11.11 -11.10 22.61
CA GLN A 45 -12.17 -11.98 23.15
C GLN A 45 -12.85 -12.76 22.02
N ASN A 46 -13.17 -12.10 20.91
CA ASN A 46 -13.73 -12.74 19.74
C ASN A 46 -12.80 -13.80 19.16
N ALA A 47 -11.51 -13.50 19.03
CA ALA A 47 -10.51 -14.44 18.53
C ALA A 47 -10.40 -15.70 19.39
N LYS A 48 -10.39 -15.54 20.72
CA LYS A 48 -10.37 -16.66 21.66
C LYS A 48 -11.65 -17.49 21.62
N ARG A 49 -12.80 -16.85 21.58
CA ARG A 49 -14.11 -17.51 21.57
C ARG A 49 -14.39 -18.25 20.25
N ASP A 50 -14.17 -17.57 19.12
CA ASP A 50 -14.65 -18.05 17.83
C ASP A 50 -13.61 -18.94 17.13
N PHE A 51 -12.35 -18.61 17.27
CA PHE A 51 -11.25 -19.31 16.59
C PHE A 51 -10.39 -20.15 17.53
N ASN A 52 -10.70 -20.16 18.82
CA ASN A 52 -9.92 -20.88 19.85
C ASN A 52 -8.43 -20.48 19.86
N MET A 53 -8.15 -19.21 19.61
CA MET A 53 -6.78 -18.69 19.61
C MET A 53 -6.21 -18.58 21.02
N ASN A 54 -4.91 -18.84 21.15
CA ASN A 54 -4.16 -18.54 22.38
C ASN A 54 -3.98 -17.02 22.54
N GLU A 55 -3.42 -16.60 23.70
CA GLU A 55 -3.23 -15.18 24.05
C GLU A 55 -2.43 -14.39 23.00
N THR A 56 -1.35 -14.98 22.49
CA THR A 56 -0.46 -14.33 21.52
C THR A 56 -1.15 -14.14 20.16
N ASP A 57 -1.77 -15.19 19.65
CA ASP A 57 -2.46 -15.14 18.36
C ASP A 57 -3.73 -14.27 18.43
N ALA A 58 -4.40 -14.21 19.59
CA ALA A 58 -5.57 -13.34 19.78
C ALA A 58 -5.17 -11.85 19.81
N LYS A 59 -4.03 -11.49 20.41
CA LYS A 59 -3.50 -10.12 20.34
C LYS A 59 -3.08 -9.73 18.94
N GLU A 60 -2.43 -10.65 18.23
CA GLU A 60 -2.06 -10.45 16.83
C GLU A 60 -3.31 -10.22 15.95
N TYR A 61 -4.36 -11.02 16.14
CA TYR A 61 -5.64 -10.81 15.46
C TYR A 61 -6.25 -9.45 15.76
N ALA A 62 -6.23 -9.03 17.04
CA ALA A 62 -6.78 -7.74 17.45
C ALA A 62 -6.04 -6.57 16.78
N ASP A 63 -4.71 -6.61 16.73
CA ASP A 63 -3.89 -5.61 16.07
C ASP A 63 -4.15 -5.55 14.56
N ILE A 64 -4.27 -6.69 13.90
CA ILE A 64 -4.61 -6.78 12.47
C ILE A 64 -5.98 -6.13 12.20
N MET A 65 -7.01 -6.45 12.99
CA MET A 65 -8.35 -5.92 12.79
C MET A 65 -8.43 -4.42 13.07
N ASP A 66 -7.77 -3.95 14.12
CA ASP A 66 -7.70 -2.53 14.44
C ASP A 66 -7.03 -1.75 13.29
N LYS A 67 -5.90 -2.24 12.80
CA LYS A 67 -5.20 -1.65 11.65
C LYS A 67 -6.01 -1.71 10.36
N TYR A 68 -6.72 -2.83 10.10
CA TYR A 68 -7.61 -2.93 8.94
C TYR A 68 -8.68 -1.84 8.94
N TYR A 69 -9.36 -1.65 10.08
CA TYR A 69 -10.40 -0.62 10.17
C TYR A 69 -9.83 0.80 10.17
N GLU A 70 -8.62 1.03 10.69
CA GLU A 70 -7.92 2.30 10.57
C GLU A 70 -7.68 2.67 9.09
N ILE A 71 -7.10 1.77 8.31
CA ILE A 71 -6.83 1.98 6.87
C ILE A 71 -8.15 2.14 6.10
N ALA A 72 -9.10 1.26 6.33
CA ALA A 72 -10.41 1.28 5.65
C ALA A 72 -11.23 2.54 6.02
N ASN A 73 -11.08 3.07 7.23
CA ASN A 73 -11.74 4.33 7.61
C ASN A 73 -11.07 5.56 6.99
N ALA A 74 -9.76 5.55 6.82
CA ALA A 74 -9.03 6.61 6.13
C ALA A 74 -9.45 6.71 4.65
N LYS A 75 -9.56 5.57 3.97
CA LYS A 75 -10.07 5.46 2.60
C LYS A 75 -10.84 4.15 2.43
N ARG A 76 -12.14 4.23 2.33
CA ARG A 76 -12.99 3.04 2.15
C ARG A 76 -12.70 2.37 0.81
N PRO A 77 -12.49 1.04 0.79
CA PRO A 77 -12.18 0.32 -0.46
C PRO A 77 -13.22 0.54 -1.55
N GLU A 78 -14.51 0.62 -1.23
CA GLU A 78 -15.59 0.86 -2.19
C GLU A 78 -15.61 2.29 -2.77
N PHE A 79 -14.82 3.20 -2.23
CA PHE A 79 -14.67 4.57 -2.73
C PHE A 79 -13.30 4.85 -3.35
N LEU A 80 -12.51 3.82 -3.59
CA LEU A 80 -11.26 3.97 -4.34
C LEU A 80 -11.52 4.47 -5.76
N ARG A 81 -10.67 5.38 -6.21
CA ARG A 81 -10.71 5.94 -7.57
C ARG A 81 -9.30 6.04 -8.12
N THR A 82 -9.22 6.06 -9.43
CA THR A 82 -7.98 6.44 -10.12
C THR A 82 -7.58 7.87 -9.73
N GLY A 83 -6.29 8.07 -9.47
CA GLY A 83 -5.73 9.36 -9.04
C GLY A 83 -5.87 9.69 -7.56
N ASP A 84 -6.39 8.77 -6.73
CA ASP A 84 -6.52 9.00 -5.28
C ASP A 84 -5.18 9.13 -4.56
N PHE A 85 -4.14 8.48 -5.07
CA PHE A 85 -2.82 8.43 -4.44
C PHE A 85 -1.72 8.91 -5.39
N SER A 86 -0.74 9.64 -4.84
CA SER A 86 0.44 10.03 -5.60
C SER A 86 1.46 8.90 -5.66
N MET A 87 1.97 8.60 -6.86
CA MET A 87 3.11 7.70 -7.08
C MET A 87 4.42 8.44 -7.25
N THR A 88 4.38 9.78 -7.27
CA THR A 88 5.54 10.64 -7.54
C THR A 88 5.89 11.56 -6.38
N ALA A 89 5.07 11.61 -5.34
CA ALA A 89 5.28 12.49 -4.19
C ALA A 89 4.98 11.76 -2.87
N TYR A 90 5.37 12.38 -1.78
CA TYR A 90 5.15 11.90 -0.40
C TYR A 90 5.77 10.51 -0.15
N GLY A 91 6.95 10.24 -0.73
CA GLY A 91 7.61 8.94 -0.65
C GLY A 91 6.82 7.82 -1.31
N ASP A 92 6.11 8.10 -2.43
CA ASP A 92 5.16 7.21 -3.07
C ASP A 92 3.99 6.83 -2.16
N GLU A 93 3.04 7.74 -2.06
CA GLU A 93 1.84 7.54 -1.24
C GLU A 93 1.07 6.27 -1.61
N GLY A 94 0.96 5.96 -2.91
CA GLY A 94 0.30 4.76 -3.39
C GLY A 94 0.99 3.47 -2.93
N GLU A 95 2.32 3.41 -2.97
CA GLU A 95 3.07 2.23 -2.50
C GLU A 95 2.96 2.06 -0.99
N ARG A 96 3.00 3.16 -0.21
CA ARG A 96 2.80 3.11 1.24
C ARG A 96 1.42 2.57 1.59
N TYR A 97 0.38 3.04 0.91
CA TYR A 97 -1.00 2.55 1.10
C TYR A 97 -1.12 1.04 0.81
N ILE A 98 -0.55 0.58 -0.30
CA ILE A 98 -0.51 -0.86 -0.62
C ILE A 98 0.26 -1.65 0.45
N ASN A 99 1.39 -1.14 0.92
CA ASN A 99 2.25 -1.85 1.87
C ASN A 99 1.60 -2.00 3.24
N GLU A 100 0.81 -1.03 3.69
CA GLU A 100 0.01 -1.17 4.92
C GLU A 100 -1.00 -2.33 4.80
N TYR A 101 -1.71 -2.44 3.69
CA TYR A 101 -2.60 -3.57 3.45
C TYR A 101 -1.87 -4.90 3.28
N LYS A 102 -0.74 -4.92 2.55
CA LYS A 102 0.07 -6.14 2.38
C LYS A 102 0.60 -6.69 3.70
N ASP A 103 1.00 -5.81 4.63
CA ASP A 103 1.46 -6.23 5.95
C ASP A 103 0.37 -6.96 6.72
N ILE A 104 -0.79 -6.34 6.89
CA ILE A 104 -1.90 -6.97 7.64
C ILE A 104 -2.43 -8.21 6.94
N CYS A 105 -2.44 -8.25 5.61
CA CYS A 105 -2.84 -9.42 4.83
C CYS A 105 -1.90 -10.61 5.09
N ALA A 106 -0.59 -10.40 4.99
CA ALA A 106 0.40 -11.45 5.23
C ALA A 106 0.36 -11.96 6.69
N ARG A 107 0.07 -11.09 7.64
CA ARG A 107 -0.10 -11.45 9.06
C ARG A 107 -1.38 -12.26 9.27
N ALA A 108 -2.48 -11.86 8.65
CA ALA A 108 -3.75 -12.60 8.69
C ALA A 108 -3.63 -14.00 8.05
N GLU A 109 -2.91 -14.13 6.94
CA GLU A 109 -2.61 -15.41 6.30
C GLU A 109 -1.84 -16.36 7.22
N LYS A 110 -0.83 -15.85 7.93
CA LYS A 110 -0.08 -16.64 8.93
C LYS A 110 -0.96 -17.11 10.09
N LEU A 111 -1.92 -16.31 10.52
CA LEU A 111 -2.89 -16.75 11.53
C LEU A 111 -3.82 -17.82 10.97
N TYR A 112 -4.33 -17.64 9.76
CA TYR A 112 -5.20 -18.62 9.09
C TYR A 112 -4.54 -19.99 8.98
N GLU A 113 -3.26 -20.04 8.58
CA GLU A 113 -2.49 -21.28 8.44
C GLU A 113 -2.32 -22.05 9.76
N LYS A 114 -2.28 -21.35 10.90
CA LYS A 114 -2.16 -21.96 12.23
C LYS A 114 -3.48 -22.52 12.76
N LEU A 115 -4.62 -22.10 12.20
CA LEU A 115 -5.91 -22.46 12.73
C LEU A 115 -6.28 -23.93 12.45
N PRO A 116 -6.98 -24.59 13.37
CA PRO A 116 -7.64 -25.85 13.10
C PRO A 116 -8.56 -25.76 11.88
N THR A 117 -8.63 -26.81 11.09
CA THR A 117 -9.38 -26.83 9.83
C THR A 117 -10.87 -26.45 10.00
N ASP A 118 -11.47 -26.83 11.13
CA ASP A 118 -12.86 -26.49 11.46
C ASP A 118 -13.07 -25.00 11.78
N LYS A 119 -12.00 -24.24 11.99
CA LYS A 119 -12.02 -22.79 12.24
C LYS A 119 -11.65 -21.95 11.02
N GLN A 120 -10.98 -22.55 10.04
CA GLN A 120 -10.46 -21.82 8.88
C GLN A 120 -11.57 -21.16 8.05
N ALA A 121 -12.68 -21.83 7.80
CA ALA A 121 -13.78 -21.25 7.02
C ALA A 121 -14.37 -19.98 7.68
N SER A 122 -14.57 -20.02 9.00
CA SER A 122 -15.10 -18.86 9.74
C SER A 122 -14.08 -17.70 9.78
N PHE A 123 -12.81 -18.00 9.96
CA PHE A 123 -11.76 -16.97 9.94
C PHE A 123 -11.60 -16.37 8.54
N PHE A 124 -11.64 -17.20 7.51
CA PHE A 124 -11.60 -16.72 6.13
C PHE A 124 -12.73 -15.73 5.87
N GLU A 125 -13.95 -16.08 6.23
CA GLU A 125 -15.13 -15.26 6.04
C GLU A 125 -15.04 -13.92 6.77
N ILE A 126 -14.71 -13.94 8.07
CA ILE A 126 -14.83 -12.77 8.95
C ILE A 126 -13.60 -11.84 8.83
N ALA A 127 -12.42 -12.39 8.59
CA ALA A 127 -11.18 -11.64 8.64
C ALA A 127 -10.39 -11.68 7.33
N LEU A 128 -10.02 -12.86 6.85
CA LEU A 128 -9.07 -12.95 5.75
C LEU A 128 -9.64 -12.47 4.42
N TYR A 129 -10.89 -12.80 4.11
CA TYR A 129 -11.54 -12.39 2.87
C TYR A 129 -11.66 -10.85 2.75
N PRO A 130 -12.21 -10.12 3.74
CA PRO A 130 -12.29 -8.66 3.64
C PRO A 130 -10.90 -8.00 3.58
N ILE A 131 -9.91 -8.45 4.36
CA ILE A 131 -8.54 -7.92 4.33
C ILE A 131 -7.90 -8.17 2.97
N ARG A 132 -7.95 -9.41 2.47
CA ARG A 132 -7.32 -9.79 1.19
C ARG A 132 -8.00 -9.11 0.01
N THR A 133 -9.32 -8.97 0.03
CA THR A 133 -10.06 -8.25 -1.00
C THR A 133 -9.69 -6.77 -1.02
N ALA A 134 -9.66 -6.10 0.15
CA ALA A 134 -9.24 -4.69 0.23
C ALA A 134 -7.78 -4.51 -0.22
N THR A 135 -6.89 -5.43 0.16
CA THR A 135 -5.50 -5.44 -0.30
C THR A 135 -5.41 -5.51 -1.83
N ASN A 136 -6.14 -6.44 -2.45
CA ASN A 136 -6.10 -6.60 -3.91
C ASN A 136 -6.82 -5.46 -4.64
N MET A 137 -7.85 -4.86 -4.06
CA MET A 137 -8.44 -3.63 -4.59
C MET A 137 -7.44 -2.47 -4.56
N ALA A 138 -6.71 -2.29 -3.46
CA ALA A 138 -5.66 -1.27 -3.37
C ALA A 138 -4.57 -1.48 -4.43
N ILE A 139 -4.13 -2.73 -4.63
CA ILE A 139 -3.15 -3.10 -5.66
C ILE A 139 -3.70 -2.80 -7.06
N ASP A 140 -4.93 -3.22 -7.37
CA ASP A 140 -5.55 -3.01 -8.69
C ASP A 140 -5.59 -1.51 -9.04
N TYR A 141 -6.12 -0.66 -8.16
CA TYR A 141 -6.25 0.77 -8.42
C TYR A 141 -4.89 1.47 -8.53
N VAL A 142 -4.02 1.29 -7.55
CA VAL A 142 -2.73 1.99 -7.52
C VAL A 142 -1.79 1.52 -8.63
N GLN A 143 -1.74 0.20 -8.89
CA GLN A 143 -0.84 -0.30 -9.93
C GLN A 143 -1.38 -0.04 -11.35
N THR A 144 -2.69 0.06 -11.52
CA THR A 144 -3.29 0.56 -12.78
C THR A 144 -2.89 2.01 -13.05
N ASP A 145 -3.02 2.88 -12.05
CA ASP A 145 -2.60 4.28 -12.17
C ASP A 145 -1.10 4.39 -12.44
N ARG A 146 -0.28 3.60 -11.73
CA ARG A 146 1.17 3.52 -11.93
C ARG A 146 1.54 3.05 -13.34
N ALA A 147 0.90 2.00 -13.83
CA ALA A 147 1.13 1.51 -15.18
C ALA A 147 0.82 2.59 -16.23
N ASN A 148 -0.31 3.28 -16.09
CA ASN A 148 -0.71 4.36 -16.99
C ASN A 148 0.26 5.55 -16.93
N LEU A 149 0.69 5.95 -15.74
CA LEU A 149 1.73 6.97 -15.57
C LEU A 149 3.03 6.55 -16.26
N TYR A 150 3.48 5.32 -16.05
CA TYR A 150 4.75 4.84 -16.58
C TYR A 150 4.73 4.66 -18.11
N VAL A 151 3.57 4.34 -18.69
CA VAL A 151 3.40 4.40 -20.15
C VAL A 151 3.63 5.83 -20.65
N SER A 152 3.02 6.83 -20.02
CA SER A 152 3.19 8.24 -20.40
C SER A 152 4.63 8.74 -20.24
N GLN A 153 5.41 8.10 -19.37
CA GLN A 153 6.82 8.39 -19.12
C GLN A 153 7.80 7.50 -19.90
N ASN A 154 7.32 6.69 -20.85
CA ASN A 154 8.13 5.73 -21.61
C ASN A 154 8.93 4.74 -20.73
N ARG A 155 8.39 4.34 -19.57
CA ARG A 155 8.97 3.31 -18.69
C ARG A 155 8.40 1.93 -19.01
N GLY A 156 8.50 1.49 -20.27
CA GLY A 156 7.69 0.42 -20.83
C GLY A 156 7.74 -0.92 -20.08
N ALA A 157 8.91 -1.38 -19.68
CA ALA A 157 9.04 -2.64 -18.94
C ALA A 157 8.41 -2.54 -17.55
N ALA A 158 8.63 -1.42 -16.84
CA ALA A 158 8.00 -1.19 -15.54
C ALA A 158 6.48 -1.01 -15.65
N ALA A 159 5.99 -0.31 -16.69
CA ALA A 159 4.55 -0.20 -16.95
C ALA A 159 3.90 -1.57 -17.08
N ASN A 160 4.49 -2.46 -17.90
CA ASN A 160 3.97 -3.81 -18.09
C ASN A 160 3.99 -4.65 -16.81
N LYS A 161 5.02 -4.52 -15.97
CA LYS A 161 5.09 -5.16 -14.66
C LYS A 161 3.91 -4.76 -13.77
N TYR A 162 3.66 -3.48 -13.63
CA TYR A 162 2.58 -2.99 -12.76
C TYR A 162 1.18 -3.28 -13.34
N ALA A 163 1.03 -3.29 -14.67
CA ALA A 163 -0.18 -3.77 -15.30
C ALA A 163 -0.45 -5.26 -15.01
N GLU A 164 0.59 -6.09 -14.97
CA GLU A 164 0.46 -7.50 -14.60
C GLU A 164 0.13 -7.67 -13.11
N GLU A 165 0.69 -6.85 -12.24
CA GLU A 165 0.35 -6.85 -10.81
C GLU A 165 -1.13 -6.50 -10.59
N ALA A 166 -1.66 -5.50 -11.29
CA ALA A 166 -3.08 -5.16 -11.26
C ALA A 166 -3.96 -6.33 -11.77
N ASP A 167 -3.64 -6.90 -12.94
CA ASP A 167 -4.35 -8.07 -13.49
C ASP A 167 -4.36 -9.25 -12.50
N ASN A 168 -3.27 -9.49 -11.79
CA ASN A 168 -3.15 -10.59 -10.83
C ASN A 168 -3.96 -10.32 -9.56
N ALA A 169 -4.05 -9.06 -9.12
CA ALA A 169 -4.90 -8.67 -8.00
C ALA A 169 -6.38 -8.94 -8.30
N VAL A 170 -6.85 -8.60 -9.50
CA VAL A 170 -8.22 -8.91 -9.96
C VAL A 170 -8.47 -10.42 -10.00
N LYS A 171 -7.50 -11.21 -10.50
CA LYS A 171 -7.61 -12.69 -10.48
C LYS A 171 -7.71 -13.23 -9.07
N GLN A 172 -6.95 -12.67 -8.11
CA GLN A 172 -7.03 -13.09 -6.72
C GLN A 172 -8.39 -12.81 -6.10
N ILE A 173 -8.97 -11.62 -6.34
CA ILE A 173 -10.33 -11.28 -5.91
C ILE A 173 -11.33 -12.33 -6.43
N ASN A 174 -11.26 -12.68 -7.72
CA ASN A 174 -12.15 -13.68 -8.31
C ASN A 174 -11.96 -15.07 -7.68
N THR A 175 -10.71 -15.45 -7.38
CA THR A 175 -10.39 -16.71 -6.73
C THR A 175 -10.97 -16.78 -5.32
N ASP A 176 -10.81 -15.71 -4.54
CA ASP A 176 -11.31 -15.64 -3.17
C ASP A 176 -12.86 -15.62 -3.12
N MET A 177 -13.51 -14.95 -4.08
CA MET A 177 -14.97 -15.02 -4.24
C MET A 177 -15.46 -16.44 -4.53
N ALA A 178 -14.78 -17.13 -5.44
CA ALA A 178 -15.14 -18.51 -5.78
C ALA A 178 -14.95 -19.45 -4.57
N TYR A 179 -13.84 -19.28 -3.84
CA TYR A 179 -13.60 -20.04 -2.61
C TYR A 179 -14.66 -19.77 -1.55
N TYR A 180 -14.99 -18.49 -1.28
CA TYR A 180 -16.05 -18.12 -0.32
C TYR A 180 -17.36 -18.82 -0.63
N ASN A 181 -17.79 -18.76 -1.89
CA ASN A 181 -19.05 -19.35 -2.33
C ASN A 181 -19.06 -20.88 -2.31
N SER A 182 -17.89 -21.52 -2.36
CA SER A 182 -17.77 -22.99 -2.37
C SER A 182 -17.47 -23.60 -0.99
N MET A 183 -16.98 -22.82 -0.02
CA MET A 183 -16.61 -23.36 1.28
C MET A 183 -17.82 -23.96 2.03
N LEU A 184 -17.57 -24.93 2.91
CA LEU A 184 -18.58 -25.65 3.67
C LEU A 184 -19.65 -26.28 2.77
N ASP A 185 -19.23 -26.98 1.69
CA ASP A 185 -20.09 -27.63 0.70
C ASP A 185 -21.07 -26.64 0.02
N GLY A 186 -20.63 -25.38 -0.17
CA GLY A 186 -21.44 -24.35 -0.79
C GLY A 186 -22.54 -23.77 0.11
N LYS A 187 -22.43 -23.91 1.42
CA LYS A 187 -23.39 -23.36 2.39
C LYS A 187 -23.65 -21.86 2.17
N TRP A 188 -22.64 -21.13 1.75
CA TRP A 188 -22.68 -19.68 1.52
C TRP A 188 -22.66 -19.32 0.02
N ASN A 189 -23.04 -20.25 -0.85
CA ASN A 189 -23.07 -20.00 -2.28
C ASN A 189 -23.95 -18.80 -2.63
N ASN A 190 -23.44 -17.93 -3.49
CA ASN A 190 -24.03 -16.65 -3.92
C ASN A 190 -24.06 -15.52 -2.86
N ILE A 191 -23.46 -15.67 -1.68
CA ILE A 191 -23.26 -14.52 -0.79
C ILE A 191 -22.31 -13.52 -1.45
N MET A 192 -21.18 -13.99 -1.98
CA MET A 192 -20.25 -13.15 -2.74
C MET A 192 -20.56 -13.23 -4.24
N ASN A 193 -21.60 -12.52 -4.68
CA ASN A 193 -22.01 -12.45 -6.08
C ASN A 193 -21.71 -11.12 -6.76
N ASN A 194 -21.38 -10.08 -6.00
CA ASN A 194 -20.88 -8.81 -6.51
C ASN A 194 -19.38 -8.81 -6.50
N ASN A 195 -18.78 -8.74 -7.68
CA ASN A 195 -17.33 -8.71 -7.78
C ASN A 195 -16.78 -7.34 -7.33
N PRO A 196 -15.96 -7.26 -6.27
CA PRO A 196 -15.42 -6.00 -5.78
C PRO A 196 -14.60 -5.21 -6.80
N SER A 197 -13.92 -5.91 -7.74
CA SER A 197 -13.20 -5.24 -8.83
C SER A 197 -14.12 -4.65 -9.90
N LYS A 198 -15.42 -4.94 -9.84
CA LYS A 198 -16.44 -4.49 -10.79
C LYS A 198 -17.63 -3.91 -10.06
N LEU A 199 -17.44 -3.24 -8.94
CA LEU A 199 -18.50 -2.68 -8.14
C LEU A 199 -19.37 -1.73 -8.97
N GLN A 200 -20.63 -2.12 -9.15
CA GLN A 200 -21.63 -1.28 -9.78
C GLN A 200 -22.54 -0.71 -8.69
N GLY A 201 -22.32 0.51 -8.45
CA GLY A 201 -23.01 1.51 -7.76
C GLY A 201 -24.21 1.25 -6.90
N CYS A 202 -24.04 1.05 -5.62
CA CYS A 202 -24.88 1.81 -4.71
C CYS A 202 -24.31 3.24 -4.72
N ASP A 203 -25.13 4.22 -5.05
CA ASP A 203 -24.73 5.62 -5.06
C ASP A 203 -23.58 5.99 -6.02
N ALA A 204 -23.56 5.38 -7.17
CA ALA A 204 -22.83 5.84 -8.34
C ALA A 204 -21.31 5.86 -8.24
N HIS A 205 -20.71 5.03 -7.43
CA HIS A 205 -19.28 5.18 -7.33
C HIS A 205 -18.55 4.23 -8.18
N ILE A 206 -19.17 3.58 -9.14
CA ILE A 206 -18.31 2.66 -9.64
C ILE A 206 -18.88 1.97 -10.75
N THR A 207 -18.30 1.38 -11.52
CA THR A 207 -16.99 1.04 -11.88
C THR A 207 -17.02 0.33 -13.16
N THR A 208 -16.27 0.75 -13.93
CA THR A 208 -15.75 -0.02 -15.04
C THR A 208 -14.60 -0.84 -14.52
N GLU A 209 -14.42 -2.02 -15.03
CA GLU A 209 -13.18 -2.76 -14.91
C GLU A 209 -12.01 -1.86 -15.27
N LEU A 210 -11.02 -1.74 -14.39
CA LEU A 210 -9.82 -0.98 -14.65
C LEU A 210 -8.99 -1.73 -15.70
N ASN A 211 -8.42 -0.97 -16.62
CA ASN A 211 -7.53 -1.52 -17.63
C ASN A 211 -6.20 -0.78 -17.56
N ALA A 212 -5.18 -1.46 -17.07
CA ALA A 212 -3.84 -0.95 -17.05
C ALA A 212 -3.24 -0.97 -18.48
N SER A 213 -2.64 0.13 -18.87
CA SER A 213 -1.98 0.24 -20.17
C SER A 213 -0.72 -0.60 -20.23
N LYS A 214 -0.50 -1.26 -21.36
CA LYS A 214 0.71 -2.04 -21.66
C LYS A 214 1.36 -1.50 -22.93
N VAL A 215 2.67 -1.66 -23.04
CA VAL A 215 3.44 -1.21 -24.19
C VAL A 215 4.22 -2.35 -24.82
N SER A 216 4.50 -2.23 -26.11
CA SER A 216 5.38 -3.16 -26.84
C SER A 216 6.84 -2.93 -26.44
N SER A 217 7.66 -3.96 -26.51
CA SER A 217 9.09 -3.86 -26.24
C SER A 217 9.81 -2.97 -27.25
N LEU A 218 10.80 -2.23 -26.77
CA LEU A 218 11.73 -1.42 -27.55
C LEU A 218 13.13 -1.96 -27.36
N ASP A 219 13.92 -2.02 -28.43
CA ASP A 219 15.24 -2.68 -28.42
C ASP A 219 16.40 -1.68 -28.16
N TYR A 220 16.28 -0.86 -27.11
CA TYR A 220 17.35 0.04 -26.69
C TYR A 220 17.33 0.26 -25.17
N THR A 221 18.43 0.81 -24.63
CA THR A 221 18.51 1.31 -23.24
C THR A 221 18.80 2.80 -23.26
N GLU A 222 18.15 3.55 -22.38
CA GLU A 222 18.34 4.99 -22.23
C GLU A 222 18.16 5.35 -20.74
N LEU A 223 19.24 5.88 -20.14
CA LEU A 223 19.20 6.32 -18.75
C LEU A 223 18.41 7.62 -18.63
N ALA A 224 17.46 7.60 -17.71
CA ALA A 224 16.82 8.79 -17.19
C ALA A 224 16.71 8.70 -15.66
N VAL A 225 16.50 9.82 -15.01
CA VAL A 225 16.25 9.89 -13.57
C VAL A 225 15.06 10.78 -13.29
N MET A 226 14.30 10.43 -12.25
CA MET A 226 13.28 11.29 -11.67
C MET A 226 13.40 11.25 -10.16
N THR A 227 13.11 12.36 -9.52
CA THR A 227 13.15 12.47 -8.06
C THR A 227 11.75 12.53 -7.47
N ASP A 228 11.64 12.26 -6.18
CA ASP A 228 10.40 12.48 -5.42
C ASP A 228 9.82 13.86 -5.75
N SER A 229 8.50 13.90 -5.97
CA SER A 229 7.72 15.08 -6.37
C SER A 229 7.85 15.51 -7.83
N GLN A 230 8.63 14.84 -8.65
CA GLN A 230 8.64 15.07 -10.09
C GLN A 230 7.61 14.22 -10.83
N THR A 231 6.91 14.81 -11.77
CA THR A 231 5.93 14.13 -12.65
C THR A 231 6.42 13.98 -14.08
N ASN A 232 7.43 14.77 -14.46
CA ASN A 232 8.01 14.77 -15.81
C ASN A 232 9.54 14.75 -15.73
N TYR A 233 10.18 14.30 -16.81
CA TYR A 233 11.62 14.38 -16.94
C TYR A 233 12.13 15.83 -16.95
N SER A 234 13.30 16.03 -16.38
CA SER A 234 14.02 17.29 -16.37
C SER A 234 15.47 17.07 -16.77
N ASP A 235 16.04 17.98 -17.53
CA ASP A 235 17.48 17.97 -17.82
C ASP A 235 18.30 18.34 -16.58
N ASN A 236 17.68 19.02 -15.63
CA ASN A 236 18.28 19.42 -14.36
C ASN A 236 17.39 19.00 -13.20
N PRO A 237 17.34 17.72 -12.86
CA PRO A 237 16.52 17.24 -11.75
C PRO A 237 17.03 17.79 -10.43
N THR A 238 16.09 18.14 -9.56
CA THR A 238 16.38 18.67 -8.23
C THR A 238 15.55 17.92 -7.20
N MET A 239 16.01 17.90 -5.95
CA MET A 239 15.20 17.44 -4.83
C MET A 239 15.63 18.11 -3.53
N THR A 240 14.74 18.13 -2.57
CA THR A 240 15.04 18.54 -1.19
C THR A 240 14.84 17.34 -0.27
N VAL A 241 15.82 17.09 0.60
CA VAL A 241 15.75 16.08 1.67
C VAL A 241 16.01 16.75 3.01
N SER A 242 15.28 16.34 4.04
CA SER A 242 15.34 16.97 5.35
C SER A 242 15.54 15.93 6.45
N THR A 243 16.25 16.33 7.52
CA THR A 243 16.34 15.51 8.74
C THR A 243 14.99 15.37 9.47
N TYR A 244 13.96 16.05 9.03
CA TYR A 244 12.60 16.00 9.55
C TYR A 244 11.58 15.36 8.58
N ASP A 245 12.05 14.82 7.45
CA ASP A 245 11.17 14.04 6.59
C ASP A 245 10.59 12.85 7.38
N THR A 246 9.28 12.66 7.26
CA THR A 246 8.55 11.56 7.93
C THR A 246 8.54 10.27 7.10
N TYR A 247 9.09 10.32 5.90
CA TYR A 247 9.26 9.20 4.97
C TYR A 247 10.52 9.42 4.14
N ASP A 248 11.13 8.34 3.69
CA ASP A 248 12.29 8.42 2.82
C ASP A 248 11.87 8.97 1.44
N LYS A 249 12.61 9.94 0.96
CA LYS A 249 12.53 10.41 -0.42
C LYS A 249 13.09 9.35 -1.36
N PHE A 250 12.88 9.51 -2.65
CA PHE A 250 13.41 8.55 -3.62
C PHE A 250 13.96 9.20 -4.89
N ILE A 251 14.80 8.42 -5.55
CA ILE A 251 15.27 8.63 -6.91
C ILE A 251 14.87 7.40 -7.71
N ASP A 252 14.14 7.57 -8.79
CA ASP A 252 13.89 6.51 -9.78
C ASP A 252 15.01 6.52 -10.81
N VAL A 253 15.76 5.43 -10.88
CA VAL A 253 16.69 5.16 -11.98
C VAL A 253 15.93 4.44 -13.09
N ILE A 254 15.77 5.11 -14.21
CA ILE A 254 14.84 4.71 -15.26
C ILE A 254 15.62 4.25 -16.49
N ASN A 255 15.21 3.09 -17.02
CA ASN A 255 15.54 2.68 -18.38
C ASN A 255 14.30 2.90 -19.26
N LYS A 256 14.36 3.85 -20.18
CA LYS A 256 13.27 4.11 -21.13
C LYS A 256 13.13 3.03 -22.19
N GLY A 257 14.11 2.14 -22.32
CA GLY A 257 14.07 0.98 -23.21
C GLY A 257 13.65 -0.29 -22.50
N TYR A 258 14.01 -1.42 -23.09
CA TYR A 258 13.83 -2.77 -22.54
C TYR A 258 15.19 -3.42 -22.30
N GLY A 259 15.21 -4.42 -21.45
CA GLY A 259 16.45 -5.04 -20.99
C GLY A 259 16.92 -4.44 -19.68
N GLY A 260 18.06 -4.90 -19.19
CA GLY A 260 18.63 -4.40 -17.94
C GLY A 260 19.63 -3.28 -18.19
N LEU A 261 19.48 -2.17 -17.48
CA LEU A 261 20.43 -1.06 -17.44
C LEU A 261 21.16 -1.11 -16.10
N ASP A 262 22.44 -1.45 -16.12
CA ASP A 262 23.28 -1.45 -14.92
C ASP A 262 23.65 0.01 -14.56
N TYR A 263 23.60 0.34 -13.26
CA TYR A 263 23.88 1.68 -12.79
C TYR A 263 24.66 1.70 -11.47
N GLU A 264 25.31 2.84 -11.21
CA GLU A 264 25.96 3.19 -9.96
C GLU A 264 25.55 4.60 -9.53
N ILE A 265 25.37 4.82 -8.21
CA ILE A 265 25.04 6.12 -7.61
C ILE A 265 26.16 6.54 -6.69
N THR A 266 26.58 7.79 -6.82
CA THR A 266 27.54 8.43 -5.93
C THR A 266 27.02 9.79 -5.47
N SER A 267 27.58 10.33 -4.39
CA SER A 267 27.29 11.67 -3.90
C SER A 267 28.56 12.34 -3.41
N ASP A 268 28.63 13.67 -3.55
CA ASP A 268 29.68 14.51 -2.98
C ASP A 268 29.41 14.86 -1.50
N SER A 269 28.29 14.44 -0.93
CA SER A 269 27.96 14.63 0.49
C SER A 269 27.84 13.28 1.21
N ASN A 270 28.56 13.15 2.34
CA ASN A 270 28.46 12.00 3.22
C ASN A 270 27.25 12.04 4.17
N ALA A 271 26.46 13.11 4.15
CA ALA A 271 25.22 13.22 4.90
C ALA A 271 24.04 12.50 4.21
N LEU A 272 24.14 12.23 2.90
CA LEU A 272 23.11 11.49 2.18
C LEU A 272 23.31 9.98 2.37
N VAL A 273 22.22 9.31 2.70
CA VAL A 273 22.15 7.86 2.91
C VAL A 273 21.23 7.26 1.87
N PHE A 274 21.70 6.22 1.19
CA PHE A 274 20.96 5.48 0.18
C PHE A 274 20.72 4.06 0.66
N ASP A 275 19.56 3.49 0.36
CA ASP A 275 19.26 2.07 0.64
C ASP A 275 20.11 1.13 -0.26
N LYS A 276 20.51 1.62 -1.43
CA LYS A 276 21.45 0.96 -2.35
C LYS A 276 22.15 2.01 -3.22
N THR A 277 23.37 1.69 -3.65
CA THR A 277 24.17 2.58 -4.50
C THR A 277 24.47 2.01 -5.87
N SER A 278 23.95 0.82 -6.19
CA SER A 278 24.07 0.20 -7.52
C SER A 278 22.92 -0.78 -7.74
N GLY A 279 22.63 -1.08 -8.99
CA GLY A 279 21.57 -2.01 -9.34
C GLY A 279 21.42 -2.19 -10.85
N LYS A 280 20.33 -2.86 -11.22
CA LYS A 280 19.92 -3.05 -12.60
C LYS A 280 18.46 -2.63 -12.79
N SER A 281 18.25 -1.58 -13.59
CA SER A 281 16.91 -1.07 -13.90
C SER A 281 16.32 -1.79 -15.11
N TYR A 282 15.17 -2.44 -14.89
CA TYR A 282 14.30 -3.02 -15.93
C TYR A 282 13.07 -2.13 -16.14
N GLY A 283 13.27 -0.90 -16.60
CA GLY A 283 12.24 0.12 -16.75
C GLY A 283 12.22 1.15 -15.65
N SER A 284 12.26 0.76 -14.37
CA SER A 284 12.44 1.64 -13.23
C SER A 284 13.01 0.85 -12.05
N ASP A 285 14.01 1.41 -11.38
CA ASP A 285 14.53 0.90 -10.11
C ASP A 285 14.59 2.07 -9.11
N ARG A 286 13.85 1.95 -8.02
CA ARG A 286 13.72 3.00 -7.01
C ARG A 286 14.84 2.87 -5.97
N VAL A 287 15.49 3.98 -5.69
CA VAL A 287 16.50 4.12 -4.65
C VAL A 287 16.01 5.12 -3.62
N HIS A 288 15.88 4.68 -2.37
CA HIS A 288 15.49 5.56 -1.29
C HIS A 288 16.68 6.37 -0.78
N ILE A 289 16.41 7.62 -0.42
CA ILE A 289 17.39 8.58 0.04
C ILE A 289 16.89 9.29 1.29
N SER A 290 17.74 9.36 2.30
CA SER A 290 17.49 10.07 3.56
C SER A 290 18.72 10.84 4.01
N VAL A 291 18.62 11.55 5.13
CA VAL A 291 19.70 12.38 5.70
C VAL A 291 20.19 11.80 7.02
N ASP A 292 21.49 11.52 7.11
CA ASP A 292 22.15 11.26 8.39
C ASP A 292 22.34 12.59 9.13
N LYS A 293 21.48 12.85 10.10
CA LYS A 293 21.50 14.08 10.91
C LYS A 293 22.85 14.35 11.56
N SER A 294 23.59 13.30 11.91
CA SER A 294 24.89 13.45 12.59
C SER A 294 26.02 13.97 11.67
N LYS A 295 25.79 13.88 10.35
CA LYS A 295 26.75 14.29 9.31
C LYS A 295 26.29 15.51 8.53
N ALA A 296 25.02 15.87 8.65
CA ALA A 296 24.46 17.04 7.98
C ALA A 296 24.94 18.34 8.68
N ALA A 297 25.36 19.30 7.87
CA ALA A 297 25.66 20.64 8.38
C ALA A 297 24.36 21.31 8.90
N ASP A 298 24.48 22.15 9.92
CA ASP A 298 23.37 22.93 10.44
C ASP A 298 22.80 23.88 9.38
N GLY A 299 21.48 23.97 9.30
CA GLY A 299 20.77 24.82 8.36
C GLY A 299 20.56 24.16 6.99
N VAL A 300 20.93 24.84 5.93
CA VAL A 300 20.75 24.38 4.55
C VAL A 300 22.09 24.19 3.89
N SER A 301 22.30 23.04 3.27
CA SER A 301 23.47 22.73 2.45
C SER A 301 23.06 22.12 1.11
N ASN A 302 23.98 22.06 0.15
CA ASN A 302 23.72 21.50 -1.17
C ASN A 302 24.67 20.34 -1.43
N ALA A 303 24.20 19.39 -2.20
CA ALA A 303 24.94 18.23 -2.66
C ALA A 303 24.58 17.90 -4.10
N THR A 304 25.45 17.13 -4.76
CA THR A 304 25.18 16.52 -6.06
C THR A 304 25.14 15.01 -5.92
N VAL A 305 24.06 14.41 -6.40
CA VAL A 305 23.99 12.98 -6.60
C VAL A 305 24.23 12.68 -8.07
N THR A 306 25.12 11.75 -8.36
CA THR A 306 25.48 11.33 -9.71
C THR A 306 25.03 9.91 -9.93
N VAL A 307 24.27 9.67 -11.00
CA VAL A 307 23.82 8.36 -11.45
C VAL A 307 24.52 8.05 -12.77
N GLU A 308 25.29 6.98 -12.79
CA GLU A 308 26.03 6.53 -13.96
C GLU A 308 25.48 5.22 -14.51
N GLN A 309 25.21 5.19 -15.82
CA GLN A 309 24.95 3.93 -16.53
C GLN A 309 26.26 3.22 -16.81
N LYS A 310 26.31 1.91 -16.51
CA LYS A 310 27.49 1.08 -16.71
C LYS A 310 27.28 0.04 -17.80
N ILE A 311 28.33 -0.21 -18.58
CA ILE A 311 28.48 -1.43 -19.42
C ILE A 311 29.84 -2.03 -19.06
N GLY A 312 29.83 -3.10 -18.24
CA GLY A 312 31.02 -3.57 -17.55
C GLY A 312 31.58 -2.48 -16.65
N ASP A 313 32.88 -2.17 -16.77
CA ASP A 313 33.53 -1.11 -15.99
C ASP A 313 33.41 0.29 -16.64
N ASN A 314 32.79 0.41 -17.81
CA ASN A 314 32.72 1.68 -18.52
C ASN A 314 31.45 2.45 -18.21
N VAL A 315 31.59 3.75 -17.92
CA VAL A 315 30.48 4.70 -17.84
C VAL A 315 30.07 5.09 -19.26
N VAL A 316 28.78 4.92 -19.59
CA VAL A 316 28.26 5.21 -20.94
C VAL A 316 27.27 6.38 -20.97
N ASP A 317 26.64 6.67 -19.85
CA ASP A 317 25.77 7.84 -19.65
C ASP A 317 25.82 8.28 -18.17
N THR A 318 25.56 9.57 -17.91
CA THR A 318 25.58 10.15 -16.57
C THR A 318 24.43 11.15 -16.40
N LYS A 319 23.74 11.07 -15.28
CA LYS A 319 22.75 12.07 -14.85
C LYS A 319 23.16 12.63 -13.50
N GLN A 320 22.97 13.93 -13.31
CA GLN A 320 23.24 14.63 -12.05
C GLN A 320 21.94 15.19 -11.48
N ILE A 321 21.81 15.11 -10.16
CA ILE A 321 20.67 15.59 -9.39
C ILE A 321 21.19 16.60 -8.38
N ALA A 322 20.70 17.83 -8.42
CA ALA A 322 21.00 18.82 -7.41
C ALA A 322 20.12 18.58 -6.17
N VAL A 323 20.76 18.34 -5.03
CA VAL A 323 20.10 18.02 -3.78
C VAL A 323 20.28 19.13 -2.78
N THR A 324 19.18 19.66 -2.25
CA THR A 324 19.18 20.55 -1.08
C THR A 324 18.98 19.70 0.17
N ILE A 325 19.89 19.82 1.13
CA ILE A 325 19.83 19.13 2.41
C ILE A 325 19.42 20.13 3.48
N GLU A 326 18.34 19.86 4.19
CA GLU A 326 17.83 20.69 5.27
C GLU A 326 18.05 20.02 6.63
N ASN A 327 18.78 20.68 7.53
CA ASN A 327 18.99 20.28 8.91
C ASN A 327 18.74 21.48 9.84
N PRO A 328 17.47 21.88 10.04
CA PRO A 328 17.11 23.02 10.86
C PRO A 328 17.62 22.90 12.31
N THR A 329 18.20 23.95 12.83
CA THR A 329 18.76 24.00 14.19
C THR A 329 17.75 24.44 15.25
N GLU A 330 16.65 25.07 14.85
CA GLU A 330 15.59 25.49 15.77
C GLU A 330 14.59 24.34 16.01
N GLN A 331 14.53 23.88 17.26
CA GLN A 331 13.41 23.10 17.72
C GLN A 331 12.17 24.02 17.68
N ILE A 332 11.13 23.61 16.95
CA ILE A 332 9.81 24.18 17.12
C ILE A 332 9.42 23.89 18.57
N SER A 333 9.49 24.91 19.44
CA SER A 333 8.99 24.76 20.81
C SER A 333 7.50 24.43 20.70
N GLU A 334 7.09 23.26 21.15
CA GLU A 334 5.68 22.98 21.38
C GLU A 334 5.11 24.10 22.25
N LYS A 335 4.25 24.92 21.66
CA LYS A 335 3.41 25.80 22.46
C LYS A 335 2.41 24.90 23.17
N THR A 336 2.68 24.66 24.45
CA THR A 336 1.71 24.16 25.44
C THR A 336 0.41 24.99 25.43
#